data_3e7996b44a6ced47a63cc1ff6d15c99f
#
_entry.id   3e7996b44a6ced47a63cc1ff6d15c99f
#
_cell.length_a   1.000
_cell.length_b   1.000
_cell.length_c   1.000
_cell.angle_alpha   90.00
_cell.angle_beta   90.00
_cell.angle_gamma   90.00
#
_symmetry.space_group_name_H-M   'P 1'
#
loop_
_entity.id
_entity.type
_entity.pdbx_description
1 polymer ?
#
loop_
_entity_poly.entity_id
_entity_poly.type
_entity_poly.pdbx_seq_one_letter_code
_entity_poly.pdbx_strand_id
1 'polypeptide(L)'
;MPTRISRTVKSPAKGQSRTARDGLTIERRRCGSGFSYHGKDGRRIADPRVVKRLASLAVPPAYADVVYAKDDSAPLQAMGRDAAGRWQYRYHPNWEKVRERRKTRHLVRLIDALPRVRRQVTSVLSTRQPTREFAMATVIALIDATGIRAGTSRHARLSGARGAVTLLKSNVEVSGSSIALTFKAKGGKQVVKDVHAPRLVPAIKTLQRLPGRRLFLYRDSDQVRAIRTRDVNAFLCDVASCKVSLKDFRMLRACVNVVETLARTERGESQAGRKRQVKQAIQIAADDLANTVTICRRSYVHEAVIDAFEQGKLNGNAKSSNGRPAPARRVLAEVVNAHAPG
;
A
#
# COMPACT_ATOMS: atom_id res chain seq x y z
N MET A 1 -32.05 1.12 -39.48
CA MET A 1 -32.18 0.64 -38.08
C MET A 1 -30.80 0.26 -37.55
N PRO A 2 -30.18 1.01 -36.62
CA PRO A 2 -28.90 0.63 -36.02
C PRO A 2 -29.15 -0.18 -34.74
N THR A 3 -28.60 -1.33 -34.71
CA THR A 3 -28.61 -2.35 -33.66
C THR A 3 -28.01 -1.81 -32.37
N ARG A 4 -28.79 -1.78 -31.30
CA ARG A 4 -28.36 -1.44 -29.95
C ARG A 4 -27.45 -2.55 -29.40
N ILE A 5 -26.12 -2.34 -29.38
CA ILE A 5 -25.19 -3.21 -28.65
C ILE A 5 -25.26 -2.84 -27.17
N SER A 6 -25.99 -3.62 -26.41
CA SER A 6 -25.99 -3.59 -24.94
C SER A 6 -24.64 -4.09 -24.46
N ARG A 7 -23.70 -3.16 -24.15
CA ARG A 7 -22.45 -3.52 -23.47
C ARG A 7 -22.69 -3.68 -21.98
N THR A 8 -22.76 -4.93 -21.55
CA THR A 8 -22.78 -5.33 -20.14
C THR A 8 -21.54 -4.76 -19.41
N VAL A 9 -21.77 -3.84 -18.51
CA VAL A 9 -20.72 -3.22 -17.68
C VAL A 9 -20.16 -4.29 -16.74
N LYS A 10 -18.95 -4.79 -17.01
CA LYS A 10 -18.24 -5.70 -16.10
C LYS A 10 -17.97 -4.99 -14.77
N SER A 11 -18.45 -5.59 -13.69
CA SER A 11 -18.31 -5.11 -12.30
C SER A 11 -16.88 -4.70 -11.94
N PRO A 12 -16.71 -3.59 -11.20
CA PRO A 12 -15.42 -3.05 -10.83
C PRO A 12 -14.72 -3.84 -9.71
N ALA A 13 -13.39 -3.70 -9.63
CA ALA A 13 -12.53 -4.37 -8.67
C ALA A 13 -12.93 -4.10 -7.20
N LYS A 14 -13.03 -5.18 -6.39
CA LYS A 14 -13.24 -5.13 -4.94
C LYS A 14 -12.12 -4.31 -4.26
N GLY A 15 -12.50 -3.25 -3.53
CA GLY A 15 -11.59 -2.47 -2.70
C GLY A 15 -12.07 -1.08 -2.31
N GLN A 16 -13.17 -0.61 -2.92
CA GLN A 16 -13.85 0.61 -2.50
C GLN A 16 -15.29 0.28 -2.15
N SER A 17 -15.81 0.89 -1.07
CA SER A 17 -17.19 0.72 -0.65
C SER A 17 -18.12 0.87 -1.86
N ARG A 18 -19.00 -0.09 -2.09
CA ARG A 18 -20.07 -0.03 -3.10
C ARG A 18 -20.80 1.30 -3.01
N THR A 19 -21.08 1.75 -1.80
CA THR A 19 -21.76 3.01 -1.48
C THR A 19 -21.09 4.27 -2.06
N ALA A 20 -19.76 4.33 -2.17
CA ALA A 20 -19.07 5.51 -2.69
C ALA A 20 -19.21 5.66 -4.23
N ARG A 21 -19.47 4.55 -4.95
CA ARG A 21 -19.68 4.56 -6.40
C ARG A 21 -21.13 4.79 -6.78
N ASP A 22 -22.05 4.35 -5.94
CA ASP A 22 -23.48 4.52 -6.15
C ASP A 22 -23.87 6.00 -6.16
N GLY A 23 -23.07 6.87 -5.52
CA GLY A 23 -23.21 8.33 -5.57
C GLY A 23 -22.68 9.01 -6.84
N LEU A 24 -22.00 8.27 -7.75
CA LEU A 24 -21.52 8.82 -9.01
C LEU A 24 -22.60 8.70 -10.09
N THR A 25 -23.44 9.71 -10.22
CA THR A 25 -24.66 9.69 -11.03
C THR A 25 -24.64 10.65 -12.22
N ILE A 26 -23.59 11.46 -12.39
CA ILE A 26 -23.45 12.40 -13.49
C ILE A 26 -22.45 11.84 -14.50
N GLU A 27 -22.85 11.71 -15.76
CA GLU A 27 -22.01 11.26 -16.86
C GLU A 27 -21.41 12.43 -17.64
N ARG A 28 -20.16 12.29 -18.10
CA ARG A 28 -19.54 13.21 -19.04
C ARG A 28 -19.71 12.67 -20.46
N ARG A 29 -20.23 13.52 -21.35
CA ARG A 29 -20.34 13.22 -22.79
C ARG A 29 -19.55 14.26 -23.61
N ARG A 30 -18.96 13.82 -24.70
CA ARG A 30 -18.28 14.72 -25.62
C ARG A 30 -19.29 15.61 -26.33
N CYS A 31 -19.00 16.92 -26.44
CA CYS A 31 -19.86 17.90 -27.10
C CYS A 31 -18.96 18.93 -27.79
N GLY A 32 -18.84 18.85 -29.12
CA GLY A 32 -17.90 19.66 -29.88
C GLY A 32 -16.47 19.50 -29.39
N SER A 33 -15.77 20.59 -29.17
CA SER A 33 -14.41 20.64 -28.60
C SER A 33 -14.36 20.41 -27.09
N GLY A 34 -15.53 20.39 -26.40
CA GLY A 34 -15.62 20.28 -24.94
C GLY A 34 -16.42 19.09 -24.46
N PHE A 35 -17.08 19.28 -23.33
CA PHE A 35 -17.88 18.25 -22.68
C PHE A 35 -19.22 18.81 -22.17
N SER A 36 -20.25 17.98 -22.22
CA SER A 36 -21.50 18.17 -21.53
C SER A 36 -21.66 17.16 -20.41
N TYR A 37 -22.47 17.50 -19.42
CA TYR A 37 -22.72 16.68 -18.24
C TYR A 37 -24.19 16.31 -18.19
N HIS A 38 -24.48 15.05 -17.88
CA HIS A 38 -25.84 14.51 -17.91
C HIS A 38 -26.16 13.79 -16.61
N GLY A 39 -27.33 14.03 -16.07
CA GLY A 39 -27.83 13.34 -14.89
C GLY A 39 -28.16 11.87 -15.15
N LYS A 40 -28.56 11.15 -14.11
CA LYS A 40 -28.97 9.76 -14.19
C LYS A 40 -30.21 9.55 -15.09
N ASP A 41 -31.04 10.57 -15.19
CA ASP A 41 -32.20 10.65 -16.08
C ASP A 41 -31.85 10.94 -17.55
N GLY A 42 -30.57 11.09 -17.87
CA GLY A 42 -30.07 11.42 -19.21
C GLY A 42 -30.20 12.91 -19.58
N ARG A 43 -30.81 13.74 -18.74
CA ARG A 43 -30.97 15.17 -19.01
C ARG A 43 -29.64 15.90 -18.84
N ARG A 44 -29.43 16.91 -19.73
CA ARG A 44 -28.25 17.77 -19.65
C ARG A 44 -28.33 18.67 -18.42
N ILE A 45 -27.22 18.75 -17.69
CA ILE A 45 -27.08 19.68 -16.57
C ILE A 45 -26.70 21.04 -17.13
N ALA A 46 -27.60 22.03 -16.95
CA ALA A 46 -27.42 23.39 -17.42
C ALA A 46 -26.97 24.36 -16.33
N ASP A 47 -27.04 23.98 -15.03
CA ASP A 47 -26.63 24.84 -13.92
C ASP A 47 -25.15 25.21 -14.04
N PRO A 48 -24.79 26.50 -14.24
CA PRO A 48 -23.42 26.95 -14.43
C PRO A 48 -22.53 26.65 -13.22
N ARG A 49 -23.08 26.65 -12.01
CA ARG A 49 -22.32 26.35 -10.75
C ARG A 49 -21.88 24.88 -10.74
N VAL A 50 -22.81 23.98 -11.07
CA VAL A 50 -22.53 22.55 -11.16
C VAL A 50 -21.52 22.27 -12.28
N VAL A 51 -21.73 22.82 -13.47
CA VAL A 51 -20.82 22.66 -14.61
C VAL A 51 -19.41 23.14 -14.26
N LYS A 52 -19.28 24.33 -13.66
CA LYS A 52 -18.00 24.88 -13.21
C LYS A 52 -17.30 23.97 -12.19
N ARG A 53 -18.05 23.43 -11.21
CA ARG A 53 -17.52 22.46 -10.23
C ARG A 53 -16.99 21.18 -10.91
N LEU A 54 -17.78 20.59 -11.81
CA LEU A 54 -17.38 19.35 -12.49
C LEU A 54 -16.14 19.56 -13.38
N ALA A 55 -16.06 20.70 -14.06
CA ALA A 55 -14.90 21.08 -14.87
C ALA A 55 -13.66 21.30 -13.99
N SER A 56 -13.80 21.93 -12.81
CA SER A 56 -12.68 22.18 -11.88
C SER A 56 -12.03 20.91 -11.32
N LEU A 57 -12.71 19.76 -11.37
CA LEU A 57 -12.12 18.47 -11.01
C LEU A 57 -11.01 18.00 -11.97
N ALA A 58 -10.85 18.71 -13.11
CA ALA A 58 -9.77 18.52 -14.09
C ALA A 58 -9.55 17.04 -14.46
N VAL A 59 -10.63 16.33 -14.78
CA VAL A 59 -10.52 14.95 -15.28
C VAL A 59 -10.01 14.99 -16.72
N PRO A 60 -8.88 14.32 -17.03
CA PRO A 60 -8.27 14.42 -18.35
C PRO A 60 -9.26 14.19 -19.51
N PRO A 61 -9.18 14.95 -20.62
CA PRO A 61 -10.04 14.77 -21.78
C PRO A 61 -9.99 13.37 -22.39
N ALA A 62 -8.83 12.74 -22.36
CA ALA A 62 -8.60 11.39 -22.87
C ALA A 62 -9.25 10.25 -22.05
N TYR A 63 -9.85 10.57 -20.90
CA TYR A 63 -10.50 9.53 -20.10
C TYR A 63 -11.87 9.18 -20.66
N ALA A 64 -12.15 7.87 -20.73
CA ALA A 64 -13.46 7.31 -21.10
C ALA A 64 -14.30 6.95 -19.87
N ASP A 65 -15.60 6.73 -20.07
CA ASP A 65 -16.56 6.27 -19.04
C ASP A 65 -16.50 7.16 -17.77
N VAL A 66 -16.41 8.49 -17.95
CA VAL A 66 -16.24 9.40 -16.83
C VAL A 66 -17.57 9.68 -16.17
N VAL A 67 -17.61 9.43 -14.84
CA VAL A 67 -18.76 9.70 -13.98
C VAL A 67 -18.34 10.54 -12.77
N TYR A 68 -19.28 11.38 -12.31
CA TYR A 68 -19.06 12.34 -11.22
C TYR A 68 -20.11 12.19 -10.11
N ALA A 69 -19.73 12.58 -8.90
CA ALA A 69 -20.65 12.70 -7.79
C ALA A 69 -21.60 13.92 -7.97
N LYS A 70 -22.88 13.70 -7.65
CA LYS A 70 -23.84 14.80 -7.52
C LYS A 70 -23.51 15.67 -6.30
N ASP A 71 -23.19 15.01 -5.18
CA ASP A 71 -22.80 15.65 -3.92
C ASP A 71 -21.35 16.14 -4.00
N ASP A 72 -21.13 17.42 -3.76
CA ASP A 72 -19.82 18.10 -3.75
C ASP A 72 -18.98 17.72 -2.52
N SER A 73 -19.61 17.30 -1.43
CA SER A 73 -18.96 16.82 -0.22
C SER A 73 -18.56 15.34 -0.27
N ALA A 74 -19.02 14.60 -1.29
CA ALA A 74 -18.74 13.17 -1.42
C ALA A 74 -17.22 12.89 -1.46
N PRO A 75 -16.73 11.89 -0.71
CA PRO A 75 -15.30 11.55 -0.70
C PRO A 75 -14.72 11.24 -2.09
N LEU A 76 -15.48 10.57 -2.94
CA LEU A 76 -15.12 10.28 -4.32
C LEU A 76 -15.92 11.21 -5.24
N GLN A 77 -15.22 12.14 -5.88
CA GLN A 77 -15.83 13.19 -6.71
C GLN A 77 -15.98 12.79 -8.17
N ALA A 78 -15.02 12.03 -8.72
CA ALA A 78 -15.13 11.51 -10.08
C ALA A 78 -14.32 10.24 -10.26
N MET A 79 -14.67 9.45 -11.27
CA MET A 79 -13.85 8.36 -11.79
C MET A 79 -14.00 8.25 -13.31
N GLY A 80 -12.96 7.72 -13.96
CA GLY A 80 -12.94 7.48 -15.40
C GLY A 80 -11.86 6.47 -15.77
N ARG A 81 -11.84 6.02 -17.02
CA ARG A 81 -10.82 5.11 -17.53
C ARG A 81 -9.75 5.87 -18.29
N ASP A 82 -8.49 5.62 -17.96
CA ASP A 82 -7.35 6.11 -18.73
C ASP A 82 -7.20 5.36 -20.07
N ALA A 83 -6.27 5.79 -20.92
CA ALA A 83 -6.01 5.17 -22.22
C ALA A 83 -5.66 3.66 -22.13
N ALA A 84 -5.13 3.20 -21.00
CA ALA A 84 -4.86 1.78 -20.75
C ALA A 84 -6.08 1.03 -20.19
N GLY A 85 -7.29 1.63 -20.20
CA GLY A 85 -8.52 1.04 -19.67
C GLY A 85 -8.59 0.91 -18.15
N ARG A 86 -7.68 1.55 -17.41
CA ARG A 86 -7.60 1.47 -15.96
C ARG A 86 -8.46 2.56 -15.33
N TRP A 87 -9.23 2.20 -14.29
CA TRP A 87 -9.99 3.16 -13.53
C TRP A 87 -9.07 4.10 -12.74
N GLN A 88 -9.26 5.42 -12.95
CA GLN A 88 -8.65 6.52 -12.23
C GLN A 88 -9.71 7.23 -11.40
N TYR A 89 -9.31 7.83 -10.27
CA TYR A 89 -10.22 8.37 -9.28
C TYR A 89 -9.81 9.79 -8.90
N ARG A 90 -10.79 10.68 -8.76
CA ARG A 90 -10.66 12.02 -8.20
C ARG A 90 -11.37 12.08 -6.87
N TYR A 91 -10.64 12.40 -5.82
CA TYR A 91 -11.18 12.52 -4.48
C TYR A 91 -11.32 13.98 -4.10
N HIS A 92 -12.26 14.27 -3.17
CA HIS A 92 -12.44 15.58 -2.57
C HIS A 92 -11.14 15.99 -1.82
N PRO A 93 -10.75 17.30 -1.81
CA PRO A 93 -9.57 17.76 -1.07
C PRO A 93 -9.55 17.33 0.40
N ASN A 94 -10.69 17.42 1.09
CA ASN A 94 -10.82 16.97 2.48
C ASN A 94 -10.59 15.45 2.68
N TRP A 95 -10.75 14.64 1.61
CA TRP A 95 -10.45 13.22 1.67
C TRP A 95 -8.95 12.93 1.88
N GLU A 96 -8.07 13.82 1.44
CA GLU A 96 -6.64 13.66 1.72
C GLU A 96 -6.36 13.79 3.21
N LYS A 97 -7.00 14.74 3.89
CA LYS A 97 -6.92 14.88 5.35
C LYS A 97 -7.44 13.62 6.08
N VAL A 98 -8.60 13.09 5.65
CA VAL A 98 -9.15 11.83 6.19
C VAL A 98 -8.20 10.65 5.95
N ARG A 99 -7.57 10.61 4.79
CA ARG A 99 -6.59 9.55 4.45
C ARG A 99 -5.34 9.66 5.29
N GLU A 100 -4.80 10.87 5.54
CA GLU A 100 -3.65 11.07 6.42
C GLU A 100 -3.98 10.64 7.86
N ARG A 101 -5.12 11.05 8.42
CA ARG A 101 -5.58 10.59 9.74
C ARG A 101 -5.70 9.06 9.81
N ARG A 102 -6.16 8.41 8.73
CA ARG A 102 -6.19 6.94 8.67
C ARG A 102 -4.78 6.35 8.63
N LYS A 103 -3.84 6.93 7.88
CA LYS A 103 -2.44 6.49 7.85
C LYS A 103 -1.83 6.58 9.25
N THR A 104 -2.00 7.72 9.93
CA THR A 104 -1.54 7.92 11.31
C THR A 104 -2.05 6.80 12.21
N ARG A 105 -3.37 6.61 12.25
CA ARG A 105 -4.01 5.60 13.09
C ARG A 105 -3.51 4.18 12.82
N HIS A 106 -3.34 3.82 11.55
CA HIS A 106 -2.84 2.50 11.17
C HIS A 106 -1.37 2.31 11.54
N LEU A 107 -0.55 3.35 11.36
CA LEU A 107 0.88 3.30 11.67
C LEU A 107 1.11 3.18 13.18
N VAL A 108 0.45 4.01 13.99
CA VAL A 108 0.49 3.92 15.46
C VAL A 108 0.09 2.54 15.92
N ARG A 109 -1.09 2.05 15.51
CA ARG A 109 -1.57 0.71 15.88
C ARG A 109 -0.59 -0.40 15.54
N LEU A 110 0.04 -0.33 14.36
CA LEU A 110 1.03 -1.33 13.98
C LEU A 110 2.30 -1.22 14.84
N ILE A 111 2.79 -0.01 15.10
CA ILE A 111 3.98 0.21 15.94
C ILE A 111 3.75 -0.40 17.33
N ASP A 112 2.62 -0.11 17.94
CA ASP A 112 2.26 -0.59 19.28
C ASP A 112 2.07 -2.12 19.33
N ALA A 113 1.44 -2.69 18.29
CA ALA A 113 1.19 -4.12 18.21
C ALA A 113 2.43 -4.93 17.76
N LEU A 114 3.44 -4.29 17.16
CA LEU A 114 4.55 -4.97 16.50
C LEU A 114 5.34 -5.92 17.42
N PRO A 115 5.65 -5.58 18.68
CA PRO A 115 6.33 -6.53 19.58
C PRO A 115 5.53 -7.81 19.80
N ARG A 116 4.21 -7.70 19.99
CA ARG A 116 3.31 -8.83 20.16
C ARG A 116 3.23 -9.65 18.88
N VAL A 117 3.04 -9.00 17.73
CA VAL A 117 3.00 -9.67 16.42
C VAL A 117 4.27 -10.47 16.18
N ARG A 118 5.44 -9.90 16.44
CA ARG A 118 6.73 -10.57 16.24
C ARG A 118 6.93 -11.74 17.19
N ARG A 119 6.54 -11.62 18.45
CA ARG A 119 6.59 -12.74 19.40
C ARG A 119 5.73 -13.91 18.93
N GLN A 120 4.48 -13.65 18.58
CA GLN A 120 3.56 -14.68 18.10
C GLN A 120 4.03 -15.31 16.80
N VAL A 121 4.48 -14.51 15.84
CA VAL A 121 5.05 -15.01 14.59
C VAL A 121 6.26 -15.91 14.88
N THR A 122 7.18 -15.50 15.75
CA THR A 122 8.35 -16.31 16.11
C THR A 122 7.93 -17.63 16.78
N SER A 123 6.96 -17.60 17.69
CA SER A 123 6.41 -18.79 18.33
C SER A 123 5.84 -19.78 17.32
N VAL A 124 5.01 -19.29 16.38
CA VAL A 124 4.43 -20.13 15.33
C VAL A 124 5.52 -20.72 14.41
N LEU A 125 6.53 -19.94 14.05
CA LEU A 125 7.63 -20.40 13.19
C LEU A 125 8.52 -21.46 13.86
N SER A 126 8.58 -21.49 15.18
CA SER A 126 9.36 -22.50 15.91
C SER A 126 8.76 -23.90 15.83
N THR A 127 7.47 -24.04 15.55
CA THR A 127 6.79 -25.35 15.43
C THR A 127 7.27 -26.15 14.22
N ARG A 128 7.74 -25.48 13.17
CA ARG A 128 8.20 -26.08 11.89
C ARG A 128 7.16 -26.98 11.20
N GLN A 129 5.90 -26.89 11.62
CA GLN A 129 4.81 -27.65 11.02
C GLN A 129 4.12 -26.80 9.95
N PRO A 130 3.94 -27.28 8.71
CA PRO A 130 3.38 -26.49 7.61
C PRO A 130 1.86 -26.35 7.70
N THR A 131 1.38 -25.88 8.86
CA THR A 131 -0.03 -25.55 9.11
C THR A 131 -0.43 -24.26 8.39
N ARG A 132 -1.72 -23.98 8.38
CA ARG A 132 -2.26 -22.72 7.84
C ARG A 132 -1.67 -21.51 8.55
N GLU A 133 -1.59 -21.55 9.87
CA GLU A 133 -1.02 -20.48 10.70
C GLU A 133 0.46 -20.27 10.43
N PHE A 134 1.23 -21.38 10.32
CA PHE A 134 2.64 -21.33 9.97
C PHE A 134 2.89 -20.63 8.63
N ALA A 135 2.12 -20.98 7.60
CA ALA A 135 2.25 -20.34 6.29
C ALA A 135 1.88 -18.83 6.36
N MET A 136 0.84 -18.46 7.13
CA MET A 136 0.44 -17.04 7.33
C MET A 136 1.52 -16.27 8.12
N ALA A 137 2.04 -16.85 9.19
CA ALA A 137 3.12 -16.25 10.00
C ALA A 137 4.40 -16.05 9.16
N THR A 138 4.74 -17.02 8.29
CA THR A 138 5.89 -16.91 7.39
C THR A 138 5.72 -15.75 6.38
N VAL A 139 4.51 -15.53 5.85
CA VAL A 139 4.22 -14.36 4.99
C VAL A 139 4.39 -13.05 5.76
N ILE A 140 3.90 -12.96 7.00
CA ILE A 140 4.04 -11.76 7.82
C ILE A 140 5.52 -11.47 8.08
N ALA A 141 6.30 -12.48 8.49
CA ALA A 141 7.73 -12.34 8.70
C ALA A 141 8.47 -11.90 7.44
N LEU A 142 8.13 -12.47 6.28
CA LEU A 142 8.73 -12.10 5.00
C LEU A 142 8.42 -10.64 4.63
N ILE A 143 7.19 -10.19 4.82
CA ILE A 143 6.81 -8.80 4.54
C ILE A 143 7.45 -7.83 5.53
N ASP A 144 7.53 -8.17 6.82
CA ASP A 144 8.24 -7.35 7.83
C ASP A 144 9.73 -7.21 7.46
N ALA A 145 10.38 -8.29 7.02
CA ALA A 145 11.79 -8.27 6.63
C ALA A 145 12.06 -7.53 5.30
N THR A 146 11.18 -7.64 4.31
CA THR A 146 11.47 -7.23 2.93
C THR A 146 10.67 -6.04 2.43
N GLY A 147 9.53 -5.74 3.05
CA GLY A 147 8.60 -4.71 2.57
C GLY A 147 7.93 -5.02 1.23
N ILE A 148 8.00 -6.24 0.68
CA ILE A 148 7.34 -6.59 -0.58
C ILE A 148 5.81 -6.53 -0.46
N ARG A 149 5.12 -6.34 -1.59
CA ARG A 149 3.65 -6.33 -1.61
C ARG A 149 3.08 -7.71 -1.30
N ALA A 150 1.94 -7.75 -0.60
CA ALA A 150 1.25 -9.01 -0.31
C ALA A 150 0.87 -9.81 -1.59
N GLY A 151 0.47 -9.11 -2.65
CA GLY A 151 0.00 -9.75 -3.90
C GLY A 151 -1.42 -10.29 -3.78
N THR A 152 -2.04 -10.62 -4.91
CA THR A 152 -3.33 -11.31 -4.97
C THR A 152 -3.35 -12.30 -6.12
N SER A 153 -4.06 -13.42 -5.97
CA SER A 153 -4.17 -14.45 -7.02
C SER A 153 -4.78 -13.90 -8.33
N ARG A 154 -5.65 -12.87 -8.24
CA ARG A 154 -6.22 -12.22 -9.41
C ARG A 154 -5.14 -11.51 -10.25
N HIS A 155 -4.30 -10.69 -9.61
CA HIS A 155 -3.20 -9.99 -10.32
C HIS A 155 -2.18 -10.99 -10.86
N ALA A 156 -1.87 -12.04 -10.08
CA ALA A 156 -0.95 -13.07 -10.51
C ALA A 156 -1.42 -13.80 -11.77
N ARG A 157 -2.73 -14.04 -11.91
CA ARG A 157 -3.30 -14.66 -13.13
C ARG A 157 -3.37 -13.71 -14.32
N LEU A 158 -3.75 -12.43 -14.08
CA LEU A 158 -3.98 -11.47 -15.17
C LEU A 158 -2.71 -10.87 -15.76
N SER A 159 -1.66 -10.68 -14.97
CA SER A 159 -0.46 -9.97 -15.37
C SER A 159 0.86 -10.68 -15.07
N GLY A 160 0.80 -11.88 -14.49
CA GLY A 160 1.98 -12.59 -13.99
C GLY A 160 2.64 -11.93 -12.77
N ALA A 161 2.14 -10.76 -12.31
CA ALA A 161 2.73 -10.02 -11.22
C ALA A 161 2.55 -10.73 -9.87
N ARG A 162 3.64 -10.90 -9.15
CA ARG A 162 3.69 -11.59 -7.86
C ARG A 162 3.79 -10.59 -6.68
N GLY A 163 3.54 -11.11 -5.52
CA GLY A 163 3.80 -10.53 -4.21
C GLY A 163 3.85 -11.66 -3.19
N ALA A 164 4.17 -11.39 -1.93
CA ALA A 164 4.48 -12.40 -0.92
C ALA A 164 3.58 -13.63 -1.00
N VAL A 165 2.27 -13.47 -0.83
CA VAL A 165 1.27 -14.57 -0.83
C VAL A 165 1.24 -15.37 -2.15
N THR A 166 1.72 -14.80 -3.25
CA THR A 166 1.65 -15.40 -4.59
C THR A 166 3.01 -15.79 -5.17
N LEU A 167 4.07 -15.73 -4.38
CA LEU A 167 5.40 -16.19 -4.80
C LEU A 167 5.36 -17.68 -5.19
N LEU A 168 6.13 -18.00 -6.19
CA LEU A 168 6.46 -19.39 -6.54
C LEU A 168 7.73 -19.80 -5.79
N LYS A 169 7.96 -21.09 -5.65
CA LYS A 169 9.21 -21.61 -5.07
C LYS A 169 10.42 -21.16 -5.88
N SER A 170 10.29 -21.11 -7.22
CA SER A 170 11.32 -20.61 -8.13
C SER A 170 11.64 -19.11 -7.99
N ASN A 171 10.83 -18.37 -7.24
CA ASN A 171 11.10 -16.95 -6.96
C ASN A 171 11.94 -16.74 -5.70
N VAL A 172 12.28 -17.83 -4.98
CA VAL A 172 12.89 -17.76 -3.65
C VAL A 172 14.05 -18.76 -3.56
N GLU A 173 15.22 -18.22 -3.43
CA GLU A 173 16.44 -18.98 -3.20
C GLU A 173 16.90 -18.76 -1.76
N VAL A 174 17.41 -19.82 -1.12
CA VAL A 174 17.92 -19.80 0.26
C VAL A 174 19.36 -20.22 0.27
N SER A 175 20.25 -19.32 0.69
CA SER A 175 21.67 -19.57 0.85
C SER A 175 22.13 -19.20 2.27
N GLY A 176 22.64 -20.16 3.02
CA GLY A 176 23.04 -19.95 4.41
C GLY A 176 21.91 -19.36 5.25
N SER A 177 22.09 -18.17 5.75
CA SER A 177 21.12 -17.39 6.55
C SER A 177 20.39 -16.30 5.75
N SER A 178 20.58 -16.26 4.43
CA SER A 178 20.00 -15.28 3.53
C SER A 178 18.92 -15.87 2.62
N ILE A 179 18.00 -15.02 2.22
CA ILE A 179 16.88 -15.31 1.30
C ILE A 179 16.96 -14.33 0.15
N ALA A 180 17.19 -14.83 -1.07
CA ALA A 180 17.10 -14.07 -2.29
C ALA A 180 15.71 -14.21 -2.92
N LEU A 181 15.14 -13.10 -3.34
CA LEU A 181 13.83 -13.02 -3.98
C LEU A 181 13.99 -12.43 -5.37
N THR A 182 13.50 -13.13 -6.41
CA THR A 182 13.48 -12.62 -7.78
C THR A 182 12.13 -12.88 -8.42
N PHE A 183 11.37 -11.81 -8.70
CA PHE A 183 10.04 -11.94 -9.28
C PHE A 183 9.55 -10.67 -9.97
N LYS A 184 8.63 -10.83 -10.93
CA LYS A 184 7.91 -9.71 -11.57
C LYS A 184 6.82 -9.19 -10.64
N ALA A 185 6.91 -7.92 -10.25
CA ALA A 185 5.95 -7.25 -9.36
C ALA A 185 4.92 -6.41 -10.14
N LYS A 186 4.01 -5.76 -9.40
CA LYS A 186 2.99 -4.85 -9.96
C LYS A 186 3.62 -3.79 -10.88
N GLY A 187 3.02 -3.61 -12.06
CA GLY A 187 3.49 -2.65 -13.07
C GLY A 187 4.66 -3.16 -13.90
N GLY A 188 4.92 -4.48 -13.90
CA GLY A 188 5.98 -5.09 -14.68
C GLY A 188 7.38 -4.96 -14.09
N LYS A 189 7.53 -4.28 -12.95
CA LYS A 189 8.83 -4.07 -12.31
C LYS A 189 9.43 -5.39 -11.86
N GLN A 190 10.69 -5.63 -12.20
CA GLN A 190 11.47 -6.72 -11.63
C GLN A 190 11.87 -6.34 -10.19
N VAL A 191 11.61 -7.23 -9.25
CA VAL A 191 12.06 -7.11 -7.86
C VAL A 191 13.14 -8.15 -7.62
N VAL A 192 14.30 -7.65 -7.24
CA VAL A 192 15.43 -8.44 -6.74
C VAL A 192 15.71 -7.96 -5.32
N LYS A 193 15.68 -8.87 -4.35
CA LYS A 193 15.99 -8.56 -2.96
C LYS A 193 16.76 -9.70 -2.33
N ASP A 194 17.80 -9.34 -1.63
CA ASP A 194 18.53 -10.24 -0.72
C ASP A 194 18.32 -9.74 0.71
N VAL A 195 18.02 -10.65 1.61
CA VAL A 195 17.76 -10.32 3.00
C VAL A 195 18.37 -11.39 3.94
N HIS A 196 19.19 -10.91 4.87
CA HIS A 196 19.69 -11.73 5.96
C HIS A 196 18.55 -11.98 6.96
N ALA A 197 18.04 -13.21 7.02
CA ALA A 197 16.88 -13.56 7.82
C ALA A 197 16.98 -14.99 8.39
N PRO A 198 17.96 -15.26 9.29
CA PRO A 198 18.27 -16.62 9.76
C PRO A 198 17.07 -17.32 10.39
N ARG A 199 16.19 -16.57 11.07
CA ARG A 199 14.96 -17.12 11.69
C ARG A 199 13.88 -17.49 10.67
N LEU A 200 13.89 -16.90 9.48
CA LEU A 200 12.90 -17.13 8.43
C LEU A 200 13.32 -18.26 7.48
N VAL A 201 14.61 -18.49 7.33
CA VAL A 201 15.17 -19.54 6.47
C VAL A 201 14.59 -20.93 6.74
N PRO A 202 14.52 -21.44 7.99
CA PRO A 202 13.92 -22.75 8.24
C PRO A 202 12.47 -22.85 7.83
N ALA A 203 11.68 -21.75 8.03
CA ALA A 203 10.29 -21.72 7.66
C ALA A 203 10.10 -21.77 6.12
N ILE A 204 10.91 -21.03 5.38
CA ILE A 204 10.89 -21.08 3.91
C ILE A 204 11.24 -22.48 3.42
N LYS A 205 12.30 -23.10 3.95
CA LYS A 205 12.69 -24.47 3.59
C LYS A 205 11.59 -25.49 3.88
N THR A 206 10.87 -25.35 5.00
CA THR A 206 9.72 -26.20 5.34
C THR A 206 8.61 -26.07 4.29
N LEU A 207 8.25 -24.86 3.91
CA LEU A 207 7.21 -24.63 2.89
C LEU A 207 7.64 -25.05 1.47
N GLN A 208 8.93 -24.96 1.15
CA GLN A 208 9.46 -25.42 -0.15
C GLN A 208 9.33 -26.95 -0.35
N ARG A 209 9.29 -27.73 0.72
CA ARG A 209 9.14 -29.20 0.67
C ARG A 209 7.71 -29.65 0.33
N LEU A 210 6.70 -28.81 0.53
CA LEU A 210 5.31 -29.17 0.19
C LEU A 210 5.14 -29.37 -1.32
N PRO A 211 4.28 -30.25 -1.79
CA PRO A 211 4.03 -30.41 -3.23
C PRO A 211 3.37 -29.13 -3.82
N GLY A 212 3.62 -28.87 -5.12
CA GLY A 212 3.06 -27.74 -5.85
C GLY A 212 4.05 -26.59 -6.09
N ARG A 213 3.69 -25.69 -7.02
CA ARG A 213 4.57 -24.61 -7.52
C ARG A 213 4.61 -23.38 -6.61
N ARG A 214 3.55 -23.12 -5.84
CA ARG A 214 3.47 -21.95 -4.94
C ARG A 214 4.33 -22.18 -3.71
N LEU A 215 4.91 -21.11 -3.16
CA LEU A 215 5.68 -21.20 -1.92
C LEU A 215 4.74 -21.31 -0.70
N PHE A 216 3.75 -20.42 -0.60
CA PHE A 216 2.88 -20.33 0.57
C PHE A 216 1.68 -21.27 0.46
N LEU A 217 1.97 -22.52 0.70
CA LEU A 217 1.04 -23.62 0.84
C LEU A 217 0.99 -24.11 2.28
N TYR A 218 -0.06 -24.80 2.66
CA TYR A 218 -0.19 -25.46 3.93
C TYR A 218 -0.88 -26.81 3.77
N ARG A 219 -0.64 -27.72 4.71
CA ARG A 219 -1.28 -29.00 4.77
C ARG A 219 -2.59 -28.86 5.55
N ASP A 220 -3.70 -29.32 4.96
CA ASP A 220 -5.03 -29.36 5.54
C ASP A 220 -5.51 -30.81 5.42
N SER A 221 -5.33 -31.61 6.49
CA SER A 221 -5.44 -33.07 6.46
C SER A 221 -4.58 -33.65 5.31
N ASP A 222 -5.16 -34.34 4.37
CA ASP A 222 -4.46 -34.94 3.22
C ASP A 222 -4.30 -34.01 2.01
N GLN A 223 -4.84 -32.78 2.10
CA GLN A 223 -4.80 -31.82 0.99
C GLN A 223 -3.78 -30.73 1.24
N VAL A 224 -3.15 -30.27 0.14
CA VAL A 224 -2.31 -29.08 0.17
C VAL A 224 -3.06 -27.89 -0.43
N ARG A 225 -3.21 -26.83 0.37
CA ARG A 225 -3.98 -25.64 0.00
C ARG A 225 -3.12 -24.39 0.02
N ALA A 226 -3.51 -23.40 -0.81
CA ALA A 226 -2.83 -22.11 -0.86
C ALA A 226 -3.53 -21.09 0.05
N ILE A 227 -2.74 -20.36 0.84
CA ILE A 227 -3.27 -19.22 1.62
C ILE A 227 -3.68 -18.06 0.71
N ARG A 228 -4.55 -17.20 1.21
CA ARG A 228 -5.02 -15.99 0.52
C ARG A 228 -4.66 -14.75 1.32
N THR A 229 -4.45 -13.64 0.67
CA THR A 229 -4.10 -12.36 1.31
C THR A 229 -5.12 -11.93 2.37
N ARG A 230 -6.41 -12.23 2.18
CA ARG A 230 -7.44 -11.96 3.18
C ARG A 230 -7.25 -12.77 4.46
N ASP A 231 -6.82 -14.03 4.32
CA ASP A 231 -6.61 -14.93 5.47
C ASP A 231 -5.42 -14.44 6.31
N VAL A 232 -4.34 -14.01 5.65
CA VAL A 232 -3.16 -13.43 6.33
C VAL A 232 -3.50 -12.12 7.03
N ASN A 233 -4.33 -11.24 6.42
CA ASN A 233 -4.77 -10.02 7.08
C ASN A 233 -5.69 -10.30 8.28
N ALA A 234 -6.58 -11.29 8.21
CA ALA A 234 -7.42 -11.70 9.34
C ALA A 234 -6.54 -12.19 10.49
N PHE A 235 -5.67 -13.16 10.25
CA PHE A 235 -4.71 -13.66 11.23
C PHE A 235 -3.84 -12.54 11.85
N LEU A 236 -3.37 -11.59 11.03
CA LEU A 236 -2.62 -10.44 11.52
C LEU A 236 -3.46 -9.56 12.45
N CYS A 237 -4.73 -9.30 12.12
CA CYS A 237 -5.62 -8.52 12.99
C CYS A 237 -5.88 -9.23 14.32
N ASP A 238 -6.07 -10.55 14.30
CA ASP A 238 -6.29 -11.37 15.49
C ASP A 238 -5.06 -11.32 16.42
N VAL A 239 -3.87 -11.58 15.87
CA VAL A 239 -2.59 -11.49 16.61
C VAL A 239 -2.32 -10.08 17.12
N ALA A 240 -2.59 -9.06 16.31
CA ALA A 240 -2.42 -7.67 16.69
C ALA A 240 -3.49 -7.15 17.66
N SER A 241 -4.63 -7.83 17.82
CA SER A 241 -5.83 -7.41 18.53
C SER A 241 -6.28 -5.99 18.15
N CYS A 242 -6.02 -5.59 16.91
CA CYS A 242 -6.42 -4.30 16.36
C CYS A 242 -6.46 -4.34 14.83
N LYS A 243 -7.12 -3.35 14.23
CA LYS A 243 -7.28 -3.26 12.78
C LYS A 243 -5.99 -2.77 12.12
N VAL A 244 -5.20 -3.70 11.63
CA VAL A 244 -3.96 -3.48 10.86
C VAL A 244 -3.95 -4.35 9.59
N SER A 245 -3.00 -4.13 8.70
CA SER A 245 -2.90 -4.87 7.45
C SER A 245 -1.44 -5.05 7.00
N LEU A 246 -1.19 -6.00 6.12
CA LEU A 246 0.12 -6.21 5.49
C LEU A 246 0.63 -4.97 4.75
N LYS A 247 -0.25 -4.06 4.34
CA LYS A 247 0.14 -2.78 3.74
C LYS A 247 0.82 -1.86 4.76
N ASP A 248 0.45 -1.95 6.02
CA ASP A 248 0.95 -1.06 7.06
C ASP A 248 2.42 -1.35 7.39
N PHE A 249 2.89 -2.60 7.25
CA PHE A 249 4.32 -2.92 7.31
C PHE A 249 5.14 -2.18 6.24
N ARG A 250 4.59 -2.01 5.05
CA ARG A 250 5.28 -1.25 4.00
C ARG A 250 5.32 0.25 4.32
N MET A 251 4.29 0.76 4.96
CA MET A 251 4.25 2.14 5.46
C MET A 251 5.28 2.33 6.57
N LEU A 252 5.30 1.41 7.54
CA LEU A 252 6.31 1.40 8.60
C LEU A 252 7.72 1.39 8.04
N ARG A 253 8.03 0.48 7.09
CA ARG A 253 9.34 0.37 6.46
C ARG A 253 9.75 1.64 5.71
N ALA A 254 8.84 2.23 4.92
CA ALA A 254 9.11 3.49 4.23
C ALA A 254 9.42 4.63 5.20
N CYS A 255 8.61 4.77 6.27
CA CYS A 255 8.83 5.81 7.27
C CYS A 255 10.16 5.59 8.04
N VAL A 256 10.49 4.34 8.40
CA VAL A 256 11.77 4.00 9.05
C VAL A 256 12.94 4.36 8.14
N ASN A 257 12.91 3.97 6.86
CA ASN A 257 13.98 4.28 5.91
C ASN A 257 14.16 5.80 5.76
N VAL A 258 13.06 6.56 5.68
CA VAL A 258 13.12 8.03 5.57
C VAL A 258 13.68 8.65 6.86
N VAL A 259 13.24 8.19 8.04
CA VAL A 259 13.77 8.64 9.34
C VAL A 259 15.26 8.35 9.44
N GLU A 260 15.70 7.12 9.11
CA GLU A 260 17.12 6.73 9.15
C GLU A 260 17.99 7.59 8.22
N THR A 261 17.50 7.86 7.02
CA THR A 261 18.20 8.68 6.04
C THR A 261 18.31 10.13 6.53
N LEU A 262 17.19 10.73 6.94
CA LEU A 262 17.14 12.14 7.34
C LEU A 262 17.85 12.39 8.67
N ALA A 263 17.83 11.45 9.61
CA ALA A 263 18.53 11.56 10.88
C ALA A 263 20.08 11.56 10.73
N ARG A 264 20.58 10.99 9.63
CA ARG A 264 22.02 10.98 9.29
C ARG A 264 22.43 12.13 8.36
N THR A 265 21.43 12.89 7.86
CA THR A 265 21.68 14.00 6.93
C THR A 265 21.77 15.29 7.71
N GLU A 266 22.87 16.02 7.55
CA GLU A 266 22.98 17.38 8.08
C GLU A 266 21.91 18.26 7.44
N ARG A 267 21.08 18.89 8.27
CA ARG A 267 19.91 19.65 7.81
C ARG A 267 20.35 20.91 7.08
N GLY A 268 19.99 21.02 5.81
CA GLY A 268 20.30 22.18 4.99
C GLY A 268 19.66 23.47 5.52
N GLU A 269 20.35 24.57 5.41
CA GLU A 269 19.91 25.89 5.87
C GLU A 269 18.72 26.41 5.05
N SER A 270 18.77 26.24 3.72
CA SER A 270 17.73 26.72 2.83
C SER A 270 16.53 25.75 2.74
N GLN A 271 15.35 26.30 2.56
CA GLN A 271 14.13 25.48 2.33
C GLN A 271 14.26 24.60 1.06
N ALA A 272 14.89 25.13 0.00
CA ALA A 272 15.14 24.38 -1.22
C ALA A 272 16.09 23.21 -0.99
N GLY A 273 17.13 23.39 -0.16
CA GLY A 273 18.05 22.34 0.27
C GLY A 273 17.31 21.22 1.03
N ARG A 274 16.52 21.58 2.04
CA ARG A 274 15.72 20.62 2.81
C ARG A 274 14.74 19.84 1.94
N LYS A 275 14.05 20.48 0.99
CA LYS A 275 13.16 19.80 0.04
C LYS A 275 13.91 18.78 -0.83
N ARG A 276 15.14 19.07 -1.26
CA ARG A 276 15.99 18.12 -1.99
C ARG A 276 16.36 16.92 -1.13
N GLN A 277 16.76 17.14 0.12
CA GLN A 277 17.11 16.09 1.09
C GLN A 277 15.92 15.17 1.36
N VAL A 278 14.75 15.73 1.61
CA VAL A 278 13.50 14.96 1.77
C VAL A 278 13.18 14.13 0.51
N LYS A 279 13.32 14.73 -0.69
CA LYS A 279 13.10 14.00 -1.95
C LYS A 279 14.06 12.83 -2.10
N GLN A 280 15.33 13.01 -1.75
CA GLN A 280 16.34 11.94 -1.80
C GLN A 280 16.03 10.81 -0.81
N ALA A 281 15.66 11.13 0.43
CA ALA A 281 15.26 10.13 1.42
C ALA A 281 14.02 9.33 0.96
N ILE A 282 13.05 10.00 0.35
CA ILE A 282 11.88 9.33 -0.23
C ILE A 282 12.26 8.48 -1.45
N GLN A 283 13.25 8.89 -2.26
CA GLN A 283 13.74 8.08 -3.39
C GLN A 283 14.31 6.76 -2.88
N ILE A 284 15.17 6.78 -1.86
CA ILE A 284 15.74 5.56 -1.24
C ILE A 284 14.63 4.62 -0.74
N ALA A 285 13.64 5.16 -0.03
CA ALA A 285 12.50 4.37 0.43
C ALA A 285 11.62 3.86 -0.72
N ALA A 286 11.50 4.60 -1.81
CA ALA A 286 10.74 4.21 -2.99
C ALA A 286 11.42 3.06 -3.74
N ASP A 287 12.73 3.08 -3.87
CA ASP A 287 13.53 2.04 -4.51
C ASP A 287 13.47 0.74 -3.69
N ASP A 288 13.65 0.84 -2.36
CA ASP A 288 13.50 -0.31 -1.47
C ASP A 288 12.11 -0.96 -1.59
N LEU A 289 11.05 -0.19 -1.76
CA LEU A 289 9.69 -0.69 -1.92
C LEU A 289 9.28 -1.01 -3.37
N ALA A 290 10.17 -0.85 -4.35
CA ALA A 290 9.88 -0.95 -5.79
C ALA A 290 8.65 -0.09 -6.18
N ASN A 291 8.64 1.18 -5.72
CA ASN A 291 7.63 2.19 -6.03
C ASN A 291 8.22 3.31 -6.91
N THR A 292 7.37 4.25 -7.33
CA THR A 292 7.82 5.59 -7.75
C THR A 292 7.87 6.51 -6.54
N VAL A 293 8.70 7.56 -6.59
CA VAL A 293 8.80 8.59 -5.52
C VAL A 293 7.42 9.15 -5.18
N THR A 294 6.63 9.51 -6.20
CA THR A 294 5.28 10.06 -6.02
C THR A 294 4.36 9.10 -5.25
N ILE A 295 4.37 7.81 -5.62
CA ILE A 295 3.57 6.80 -4.91
C ILE A 295 4.09 6.56 -3.50
N CYS A 296 5.42 6.52 -3.31
CA CYS A 296 6.02 6.36 -1.99
C CYS A 296 5.63 7.52 -1.07
N ARG A 297 5.88 8.76 -1.50
CA ARG A 297 5.50 9.97 -0.78
C ARG A 297 4.02 9.98 -0.37
N ARG A 298 3.14 9.78 -1.35
CA ARG A 298 1.69 9.88 -1.14
C ARG A 298 1.11 8.75 -0.30
N SER A 299 1.63 7.51 -0.42
CA SER A 299 0.95 6.32 0.09
C SER A 299 1.64 5.63 1.24
N TYR A 300 2.92 5.93 1.49
CA TYR A 300 3.72 5.20 2.46
C TYR A 300 4.50 6.10 3.43
N VAL A 301 4.92 7.30 3.03
CA VAL A 301 5.61 8.22 3.95
C VAL A 301 4.57 9.06 4.69
N HIS A 302 4.71 9.14 6.02
CA HIS A 302 3.87 9.97 6.86
C HIS A 302 4.39 11.40 6.88
N GLU A 303 3.48 12.39 6.81
CA GLU A 303 3.84 13.81 6.78
C GLU A 303 4.63 14.24 8.01
N ALA A 304 4.24 13.77 9.20
CA ALA A 304 4.91 14.08 10.44
C ALA A 304 6.45 13.85 10.42
N VAL A 305 6.91 12.85 9.64
CA VAL A 305 8.35 12.57 9.51
C VAL A 305 9.06 13.73 8.78
N ILE A 306 8.40 14.31 7.79
CA ILE A 306 8.93 15.41 7.01
C ILE A 306 8.88 16.70 7.81
N ASP A 307 7.76 16.96 8.48
CA ASP A 307 7.59 18.12 9.36
C ASP A 307 8.63 18.10 10.49
N ALA A 308 8.88 16.93 11.08
CA ALA A 308 9.90 16.78 12.13
C ALA A 308 11.31 17.08 11.61
N PHE A 309 11.65 16.69 10.37
CA PHE A 309 12.93 17.06 9.75
C PHE A 309 12.99 18.56 9.45
N GLU A 310 11.94 19.14 8.87
CA GLU A 310 11.89 20.57 8.57
C GLU A 310 12.00 21.45 9.82
N GLN A 311 11.49 20.95 10.96
CA GLN A 311 11.59 21.59 12.27
C GLN A 311 12.90 21.29 13.03
N GLY A 312 13.82 20.48 12.46
CA GLY A 312 15.08 20.11 13.10
C GLY A 312 14.95 19.07 14.23
N LYS A 313 13.78 18.43 14.39
CA LYS A 313 13.50 17.45 15.44
C LYS A 313 14.05 16.04 15.14
N LEU A 314 14.51 15.78 13.91
CA LEU A 314 15.14 14.52 13.52
C LEU A 314 16.67 14.55 13.60
N ASN A 315 17.28 15.71 13.88
CA ASN A 315 18.73 15.80 13.98
C ASN A 315 19.22 14.90 15.11
N GLY A 316 20.17 14.03 14.82
CA GLY A 316 20.93 13.04 15.58
C GLY A 316 20.94 13.00 17.13
N ASN A 317 20.14 13.82 17.77
CA ASN A 317 20.03 14.02 19.21
C ASN A 317 18.94 13.23 19.91
N ALA A 318 18.23 12.34 19.22
CA ALA A 318 17.51 11.29 19.93
C ALA A 318 18.55 10.29 20.49
N LYS A 319 19.43 10.79 21.35
CA LYS A 319 20.35 9.95 22.11
C LYS A 319 19.48 9.08 23.03
N SER A 320 19.62 7.77 22.91
CA SER A 320 19.20 6.85 23.98
C SER A 320 19.89 7.25 25.27
N SER A 321 19.31 6.93 26.43
CA SER A 321 19.93 7.14 27.76
C SER A 321 21.39 6.70 27.86
N ASN A 322 21.88 5.88 26.93
CA ASN A 322 23.25 5.36 26.85
C ASN A 322 24.12 6.06 25.78
N GLY A 323 23.76 7.25 25.31
CA GLY A 323 24.56 8.03 24.34
C GLY A 323 24.55 7.49 22.89
N ARG A 324 23.90 6.36 22.62
CA ARG A 324 23.75 5.77 21.28
C ARG A 324 22.55 6.39 20.55
N PRO A 325 22.57 6.53 19.20
CA PRO A 325 21.41 6.98 18.45
C PRO A 325 20.19 6.10 18.74
N ALA A 326 19.04 6.72 19.02
CA ALA A 326 17.81 5.99 19.23
C ALA A 326 17.43 5.21 17.96
N PRO A 327 16.92 3.98 18.07
CA PRO A 327 16.45 3.23 16.92
C PRO A 327 15.40 4.05 16.13
N ALA A 328 15.52 4.11 14.82
CA ALA A 328 14.63 4.92 13.95
C ALA A 328 13.13 4.63 14.16
N ARG A 329 12.78 3.42 14.58
CA ARG A 329 11.40 3.06 14.91
C ARG A 329 10.89 3.77 16.16
N ARG A 330 11.75 3.99 17.15
CA ARG A 330 11.40 4.75 18.37
C ARG A 330 11.19 6.22 18.03
N VAL A 331 12.11 6.79 17.28
CA VAL A 331 11.98 8.17 16.76
C VAL A 331 10.71 8.32 15.93
N LEU A 332 10.42 7.36 15.05
CA LEU A 332 9.18 7.36 14.29
C LEU A 332 7.94 7.32 15.18
N ALA A 333 7.94 6.47 16.21
CA ALA A 333 6.81 6.37 17.13
C ALA A 333 6.57 7.70 17.87
N GLU A 334 7.61 8.33 18.36
CA GLU A 334 7.55 9.63 19.05
C GLU A 334 7.00 10.72 18.12
N VAL A 335 7.52 10.81 16.90
CA VAL A 335 7.11 11.80 15.88
C VAL A 335 5.64 11.61 15.45
N VAL A 336 5.23 10.36 15.23
CA VAL A 336 3.85 10.08 14.76
C VAL A 336 2.83 10.24 15.89
N ASN A 337 3.18 9.88 17.14
CA ASN A 337 2.31 10.07 18.30
C ASN A 337 2.13 11.56 18.62
N ALA A 338 3.17 12.37 18.50
CA ALA A 338 3.06 13.83 18.66
C ALA A 338 2.16 14.50 17.60
N HIS A 339 1.92 13.82 16.47
CA HIS A 339 1.07 14.29 15.37
C HIS A 339 -0.33 13.65 15.36
N ALA A 340 -0.57 12.69 16.25
CA ALA A 340 -1.89 12.05 16.38
C ALA A 340 -2.90 13.07 16.93
N PRO A 341 -4.03 13.33 16.24
CA PRO A 341 -5.10 14.10 16.84
C PRO A 341 -5.64 13.29 18.02
N GLY A 342 -5.72 13.94 19.18
CA GLY A 342 -6.37 13.40 20.35
C GLY A 342 -7.81 12.95 20.08
#